data_2f8db65c1660614b901e560f3b5c7c4a
#
_entry.id   2f8db65c1660614b901e560f3b5c7c4a
#
_cell.length_a   1.000
_cell.length_b   1.000
_cell.length_c   1.000
_cell.angle_alpha   90.00
_cell.angle_beta   90.00
_cell.angle_gamma   90.00
#
_symmetry.space_group_name_H-M   'P 1'
#
loop_
_entity.id
_entity.type
_entity.pdbx_description
1 polymer ?
#
loop_
_entity_poly.entity_id
_entity_poly.type
_entity_poly.pdbx_seq_one_letter_code
_entity_poly.pdbx_strand_id
1 'polypeptide(L)'
;MKIEPYDRRYLDAIVRLSLRAWTPVFDSIQNTMNPDVYRVFYPDNWRVSQQKAVEDVCAAEDTNVWVAINENSAVGFVAVKLHSEDRMGEIYMVAVDPDFQGHGIGSSLTEFALNWMKEAGMSIAMVETGGDPGHAAARYTYEKVGFELWPVARYFKKL
;
A
#
# COMPACT_ATOMS: atom_id res chain seq x y z
N MET A 1 -5.89 19.66 -2.22
CA MET A 1 -5.27 18.47 -1.60
C MET A 1 -3.85 18.81 -1.18
N LYS A 2 -3.41 18.37 -0.01
CA LYS A 2 -2.02 18.46 0.45
C LYS A 2 -1.57 17.10 0.96
N ILE A 3 -0.26 16.84 0.91
CA ILE A 3 0.36 15.65 1.51
C ILE A 3 1.20 16.12 2.67
N GLU A 4 0.97 15.56 3.85
CA GLU A 4 1.68 15.94 5.07
C GLU A 4 2.14 14.71 5.87
N PRO A 5 3.17 14.84 6.72
CA PRO A 5 3.60 13.75 7.57
C PRO A 5 2.46 13.20 8.41
N TYR A 6 2.49 11.89 8.63
CA TYR A 6 1.52 11.23 9.50
C TYR A 6 1.54 11.82 10.92
N ASP A 7 0.35 11.98 11.46
CA ASP A 7 0.10 12.30 12.86
C ASP A 7 -0.94 11.31 13.39
N ARG A 8 -0.83 10.93 14.66
CA ARG A 8 -1.71 9.94 15.29
C ARG A 8 -3.20 10.26 15.19
N ARG A 9 -3.55 11.54 15.09
CA ARG A 9 -4.95 11.97 14.87
C ARG A 9 -5.60 11.41 13.61
N TYR A 10 -4.78 10.98 12.63
CA TYR A 10 -5.26 10.41 11.37
C TYR A 10 -5.43 8.88 11.39
N LEU A 11 -4.99 8.19 12.47
CA LEU A 11 -4.94 6.73 12.50
C LEU A 11 -6.29 6.08 12.18
N ASP A 12 -7.36 6.51 12.86
CA ASP A 12 -8.69 5.93 12.66
C ASP A 12 -9.21 6.13 11.23
N ALA A 13 -8.92 7.28 10.63
CA ALA A 13 -9.29 7.58 9.25
C ALA A 13 -8.50 6.71 8.26
N ILE A 14 -7.18 6.56 8.48
CA ILE A 14 -6.31 5.72 7.66
C ILE A 14 -6.74 4.25 7.74
N VAL A 15 -7.05 3.74 8.92
CA VAL A 15 -7.55 2.38 9.08
C VAL A 15 -8.85 2.20 8.30
N ARG A 16 -9.84 3.09 8.48
CA ARG A 16 -11.12 2.99 7.78
C ARG A 16 -10.98 3.02 6.26
N LEU A 17 -10.24 3.99 5.71
CA LEU A 17 -10.06 4.08 4.27
C LEU A 17 -9.31 2.87 3.71
N SER A 18 -8.34 2.32 4.44
CA SER A 18 -7.59 1.15 4.05
C SER A 18 -8.46 -0.09 3.94
N LEU A 19 -9.29 -0.35 4.94
CA LEU A 19 -10.20 -1.50 4.93
C LEU A 19 -11.23 -1.40 3.81
N ARG A 20 -11.71 -0.19 3.49
CA ARG A 20 -12.59 0.06 2.36
C ARG A 20 -11.86 -0.16 1.03
N ALA A 21 -10.68 0.40 0.88
CA ALA A 21 -9.88 0.31 -0.35
C ALA A 21 -9.47 -1.13 -0.67
N TRP A 22 -9.16 -1.94 0.34
CA TRP A 22 -8.67 -3.31 0.16
C TRP A 22 -9.78 -4.38 0.15
N THR A 23 -11.03 -4.03 0.39
CA THR A 23 -12.15 -4.98 0.27
C THR A 23 -12.19 -5.68 -1.09
N PRO A 24 -12.13 -4.99 -2.24
CA PRO A 24 -12.10 -5.66 -3.55
C PRO A 24 -10.85 -6.51 -3.76
N VAL A 25 -9.72 -6.11 -3.17
CA VAL A 25 -8.45 -6.85 -3.25
C VAL A 25 -8.57 -8.19 -2.54
N PHE A 26 -9.09 -8.21 -1.31
CA PHE A 26 -9.28 -9.46 -0.56
C PHE A 26 -10.36 -10.35 -1.16
N ASP A 27 -11.42 -9.79 -1.72
CA ASP A 27 -12.40 -10.54 -2.49
C ASP A 27 -11.73 -11.24 -3.68
N SER A 28 -10.87 -10.55 -4.41
CA SER A 28 -10.08 -11.10 -5.52
C SER A 28 -9.12 -12.20 -5.06
N ILE A 29 -8.37 -11.98 -3.99
CA ILE A 29 -7.45 -12.97 -3.44
C ILE A 29 -8.20 -14.25 -3.04
N GLN A 30 -9.31 -14.13 -2.35
CA GLN A 30 -10.13 -15.28 -1.94
C GLN A 30 -10.65 -16.07 -3.13
N ASN A 31 -10.99 -15.39 -4.23
CA ASN A 31 -11.46 -16.04 -5.45
C ASN A 31 -10.33 -16.67 -6.29
N THR A 32 -9.11 -16.23 -6.12
CA THR A 32 -7.94 -16.64 -6.93
C THR A 32 -7.13 -17.73 -6.25
N MET A 33 -6.98 -17.67 -4.94
CA MET A 33 -6.14 -18.60 -4.17
C MET A 33 -6.90 -19.86 -3.76
N ASN A 34 -6.14 -20.95 -3.59
CA ASN A 34 -6.65 -22.13 -2.90
C ASN A 34 -7.08 -21.75 -1.47
N PRO A 35 -8.32 -22.10 -1.03
CA PRO A 35 -8.83 -21.71 0.28
C PRO A 35 -7.96 -22.20 1.46
N ASP A 36 -7.32 -23.35 1.34
CA ASP A 36 -6.45 -23.87 2.38
C ASP A 36 -5.17 -23.05 2.54
N VAL A 37 -4.61 -22.57 1.43
CA VAL A 37 -3.46 -21.66 1.43
C VAL A 37 -3.85 -20.28 1.96
N TYR A 38 -4.99 -19.75 1.53
CA TYR A 38 -5.51 -18.47 2.01
C TYR A 38 -5.67 -18.47 3.55
N ARG A 39 -6.24 -19.54 4.12
CA ARG A 39 -6.43 -19.67 5.57
C ARG A 39 -5.14 -19.72 6.39
N VAL A 40 -4.03 -20.13 5.80
CA VAL A 40 -2.72 -20.07 6.47
C VAL A 40 -2.28 -18.62 6.72
N PHE A 41 -2.51 -17.74 5.76
CA PHE A 41 -2.13 -16.32 5.87
C PHE A 41 -3.19 -15.48 6.59
N TYR A 42 -4.45 -15.84 6.45
CA TYR A 42 -5.60 -15.13 7.02
C TYR A 42 -6.51 -16.13 7.77
N PRO A 43 -6.06 -16.66 8.94
CA PRO A 43 -6.83 -17.66 9.70
C PRO A 43 -8.15 -17.10 10.24
N ASP A 44 -8.17 -15.80 10.53
CA ASP A 44 -9.33 -15.06 11.01
C ASP A 44 -9.92 -14.17 9.92
N ASN A 45 -10.69 -13.16 10.30
CA ASN A 45 -11.16 -12.16 9.38
C ASN A 45 -9.97 -11.29 8.90
N TRP A 46 -9.77 -11.17 7.58
CA TRP A 46 -8.69 -10.38 7.00
C TRP A 46 -8.70 -8.91 7.46
N ARG A 47 -9.88 -8.36 7.78
CA ARG A 47 -10.02 -6.98 8.28
C ARG A 47 -9.28 -6.77 9.58
N VAL A 48 -9.32 -7.75 10.48
CA VAL A 48 -8.58 -7.71 11.75
C VAL A 48 -7.09 -7.70 11.50
N SER A 49 -6.59 -8.56 10.62
CA SER A 49 -5.17 -8.63 10.25
C SER A 49 -4.68 -7.34 9.58
N GLN A 50 -5.48 -6.79 8.66
CA GLN A 50 -5.12 -5.55 7.95
C GLN A 50 -5.20 -4.31 8.82
N GLN A 51 -6.18 -4.21 9.70
CA GLN A 51 -6.20 -3.13 10.69
C GLN A 51 -4.92 -3.13 11.51
N LYS A 52 -4.56 -4.30 12.07
CA LYS A 52 -3.32 -4.43 12.84
C LYS A 52 -2.09 -4.06 12.01
N ALA A 53 -2.02 -4.52 10.77
CA ALA A 53 -0.91 -4.19 9.87
C ALA A 53 -0.76 -2.68 9.63
N VAL A 54 -1.86 -1.96 9.44
CA VAL A 54 -1.85 -0.49 9.30
C VAL A 54 -1.42 0.19 10.59
N GLU A 55 -1.95 -0.24 11.73
CA GLU A 55 -1.57 0.29 13.04
C GLU A 55 -0.08 0.08 13.32
N ASP A 56 0.45 -1.11 13.05
CA ASP A 56 1.86 -1.45 13.21
C ASP A 56 2.76 -0.58 12.31
N VAL A 57 2.37 -0.39 11.04
CA VAL A 57 3.10 0.46 10.09
C VAL A 57 3.14 1.91 10.54
N CYS A 58 2.02 2.44 11.02
CA CYS A 58 1.95 3.82 11.51
C CYS A 58 2.72 4.03 12.82
N ALA A 59 2.94 2.98 13.60
CA ALA A 59 3.69 3.02 14.87
C ALA A 59 5.17 2.68 14.73
N ALA A 60 5.59 2.08 13.60
CA ALA A 60 6.95 1.60 13.42
C ALA A 60 7.95 2.75 13.22
N GLU A 61 9.08 2.71 13.94
CA GLU A 61 10.14 3.73 13.83
C GLU A 61 10.89 3.67 12.49
N ASP A 62 10.93 2.51 11.84
CA ASP A 62 11.60 2.27 10.56
C ASP A 62 10.74 2.59 9.34
N THR A 63 9.54 3.11 9.56
CA THR A 63 8.58 3.38 8.50
C THR A 63 8.22 4.87 8.48
N ASN A 64 8.27 5.46 7.31
CA ASN A 64 7.90 6.85 7.08
C ASN A 64 6.52 6.89 6.43
N VAL A 65 5.59 7.63 7.02
CA VAL A 65 4.19 7.67 6.58
C VAL A 65 3.76 9.09 6.28
N TRP A 66 3.08 9.29 5.16
CA TRP A 66 2.43 10.55 4.78
C TRP A 66 0.96 10.34 4.45
N VAL A 67 0.20 11.37 4.65
CA VAL A 67 -1.26 11.38 4.52
C VAL A 67 -1.68 12.43 3.50
N ALA A 68 -2.51 12.03 2.55
CA ALA A 68 -3.18 12.95 1.64
C ALA A 68 -4.44 13.49 2.33
N ILE A 69 -4.51 14.81 2.43
CA ILE A 69 -5.61 15.54 3.08
C ILE A 69 -6.38 16.33 2.04
N ASN A 70 -7.68 16.14 2.01
CA ASN A 70 -8.62 16.93 1.23
C ASN A 70 -9.71 17.48 2.16
N GLU A 71 -9.91 18.81 2.14
CA GLU A 71 -10.92 19.49 2.99
C GLU A 71 -10.88 19.05 4.48
N ASN A 72 -9.67 18.96 5.05
CA ASN A 72 -9.39 18.53 6.42
C ASN A 72 -9.66 17.02 6.73
N SER A 73 -9.93 16.21 5.70
CA SER A 73 -10.13 14.78 5.85
C SER A 73 -8.98 14.00 5.23
N ALA A 74 -8.53 12.94 5.90
CA ALA A 74 -7.58 11.99 5.33
C ALA A 74 -8.27 11.17 4.24
N VAL A 75 -7.76 11.25 3.02
CA VAL A 75 -8.32 10.57 1.84
C VAL A 75 -7.38 9.53 1.23
N GLY A 76 -6.17 9.43 1.74
CA GLY A 76 -5.19 8.43 1.33
C GLY A 76 -3.93 8.51 2.18
N PHE A 77 -3.09 7.50 2.07
CA PHE A 77 -1.77 7.50 2.72
C PHE A 77 -0.77 6.67 1.93
N VAL A 78 0.49 6.92 2.19
CA VAL A 78 1.62 6.13 1.70
C VAL A 78 2.61 5.88 2.83
N ALA A 79 3.09 4.65 2.93
CA ALA A 79 4.13 4.24 3.88
C ALA A 79 5.35 3.75 3.12
N VAL A 80 6.53 4.22 3.53
CA VAL A 80 7.80 3.94 2.87
C VAL A 80 8.80 3.37 3.88
N LYS A 81 9.52 2.34 3.45
CA LYS A 81 10.69 1.80 4.15
C LYS A 81 11.95 2.06 3.32
N LEU A 82 13.07 2.33 3.98
CA LEU A 82 14.37 2.47 3.33
C LEU A 82 15.24 1.26 3.65
N HIS A 83 15.81 0.66 2.61
CA HIS A 83 16.76 -0.43 2.66
C HIS A 83 18.14 0.12 2.28
N SER A 84 18.88 0.60 3.28
CA SER A 84 20.13 1.34 3.06
C SER A 84 21.23 0.51 2.41
N GLU A 85 21.26 -0.78 2.67
CA GLU A 85 22.26 -1.71 2.09
C GLU A 85 22.18 -1.74 0.57
N ASP A 86 20.96 -1.75 0.01
CA ASP A 86 20.70 -1.76 -1.42
C ASP A 86 20.51 -0.37 -2.01
N ARG A 87 20.48 0.67 -1.18
CA ARG A 87 20.07 2.03 -1.54
C ARG A 87 18.71 2.02 -2.23
N MET A 88 17.78 1.26 -1.67
CA MET A 88 16.44 1.06 -2.21
C MET A 88 15.38 1.63 -1.28
N GLY A 89 14.46 2.40 -1.83
CA GLY A 89 13.21 2.77 -1.15
C GLY A 89 12.10 1.80 -1.54
N GLU A 90 11.28 1.42 -0.58
CA GLU A 90 10.12 0.54 -0.79
C GLU A 90 8.83 1.27 -0.44
N ILE A 91 7.89 1.31 -1.38
CA ILE A 91 6.51 1.65 -1.06
C ILE A 91 5.88 0.42 -0.41
N TYR A 92 5.75 0.49 0.91
CA TYR A 92 5.30 -0.64 1.72
C TYR A 92 3.78 -0.76 1.77
N MET A 93 3.08 0.38 1.86
CA MET A 93 1.63 0.46 1.76
C MET A 93 1.23 1.76 1.06
N VAL A 94 0.18 1.69 0.27
CA VAL A 94 -0.51 2.85 -0.25
C VAL A 94 -1.99 2.52 -0.39
N ALA A 95 -2.85 3.43 0.05
CA ALA A 95 -4.28 3.30 -0.13
C ALA A 95 -4.93 4.67 -0.33
N VAL A 96 -6.01 4.69 -1.10
CA VAL A 96 -6.86 5.86 -1.35
C VAL A 96 -8.29 5.48 -1.03
N ASP A 97 -8.99 6.32 -0.30
CA ASP A 97 -10.41 6.13 0.00
C ASP A 97 -11.20 5.93 -1.30
N PRO A 98 -12.04 4.88 -1.40
CA PRO A 98 -12.81 4.59 -2.62
C PRO A 98 -13.59 5.76 -3.18
N ASP A 99 -14.11 6.65 -2.33
CA ASP A 99 -14.86 7.83 -2.76
C ASP A 99 -13.99 8.88 -3.45
N PHE A 100 -12.67 8.78 -3.31
CA PHE A 100 -11.68 9.70 -3.87
C PHE A 100 -10.76 9.04 -4.91
N GLN A 101 -10.99 7.78 -5.24
CA GLN A 101 -10.25 7.09 -6.32
C GLN A 101 -10.59 7.68 -7.70
N GLY A 102 -9.70 7.46 -8.67
CA GLY A 102 -9.89 7.99 -10.02
C GLY A 102 -9.54 9.48 -10.21
N HIS A 103 -9.10 10.16 -9.15
CA HIS A 103 -8.72 11.59 -9.17
C HIS A 103 -7.21 11.83 -9.09
N GLY A 104 -6.40 10.79 -9.31
CA GLY A 104 -4.94 10.91 -9.34
C GLY A 104 -4.24 10.91 -7.96
N ILE A 105 -4.97 10.72 -6.86
CA ILE A 105 -4.39 10.76 -5.50
C ILE A 105 -3.35 9.67 -5.30
N GLY A 106 -3.63 8.44 -5.78
CA GLY A 106 -2.67 7.34 -5.70
C GLY A 106 -1.36 7.64 -6.45
N SER A 107 -1.45 8.21 -7.65
CA SER A 107 -0.27 8.65 -8.41
C SER A 107 0.48 9.75 -7.68
N SER A 108 -0.22 10.74 -7.14
CA SER A 108 0.41 11.85 -6.38
C SER A 108 1.13 11.37 -5.13
N LEU A 109 0.54 10.43 -4.37
CA LEU A 109 1.19 9.81 -3.21
C LEU A 109 2.43 9.00 -3.62
N THR A 110 2.34 8.25 -4.72
CA THR A 110 3.45 7.47 -5.26
C THR A 110 4.60 8.37 -5.72
N GLU A 111 4.31 9.41 -6.50
CA GLU A 111 5.31 10.38 -6.95
C GLU A 111 5.95 11.13 -5.79
N PHE A 112 5.16 11.51 -4.79
CA PHE A 112 5.68 12.12 -3.56
C PHE A 112 6.68 11.19 -2.86
N ALA A 113 6.33 9.91 -2.70
CA ALA A 113 7.20 8.91 -2.09
C ALA A 113 8.49 8.72 -2.89
N LEU A 114 8.42 8.66 -4.22
CA LEU A 114 9.60 8.55 -5.10
C LEU A 114 10.55 9.75 -4.97
N ASN A 115 10.01 10.96 -4.93
CA ASN A 115 10.80 12.17 -4.75
C ASN A 115 11.48 12.18 -3.38
N TRP A 116 10.75 11.83 -2.34
CA TRP A 116 11.30 11.75 -0.99
C TRP A 116 12.41 10.68 -0.88
N MET A 117 12.24 9.49 -1.47
CA MET A 117 13.27 8.46 -1.52
C MET A 117 14.54 8.95 -2.22
N LYS A 118 14.38 9.69 -3.31
CA LYS A 118 15.49 10.27 -4.05
C LYS A 118 16.25 11.29 -3.19
N GLU A 119 15.54 12.16 -2.50
CA GLU A 119 16.14 13.13 -1.56
C GLU A 119 16.83 12.45 -0.38
N ALA A 120 16.33 11.30 0.07
CA ALA A 120 16.94 10.46 1.09
C ALA A 120 18.17 9.67 0.60
N GLY A 121 18.56 9.82 -0.68
CA GLY A 121 19.76 9.20 -1.24
C GLY A 121 19.58 7.78 -1.80
N MET A 122 18.33 7.34 -1.97
CA MET A 122 18.05 6.03 -2.59
C MET A 122 18.29 6.10 -4.10
N SER A 123 18.79 5.01 -4.68
CA SER A 123 19.08 4.92 -6.11
C SER A 123 18.04 4.14 -6.89
N ILE A 124 17.23 3.32 -6.22
CA ILE A 124 16.12 2.57 -6.80
C ILE A 124 14.91 2.62 -5.87
N ALA A 125 13.73 2.44 -6.44
CA ALA A 125 12.48 2.27 -5.72
C ALA A 125 11.84 0.94 -6.09
N MET A 126 11.20 0.30 -5.13
CA MET A 126 10.49 -0.97 -5.29
C MET A 126 9.08 -0.85 -4.73
N VAL A 127 8.13 -1.51 -5.38
CA VAL A 127 6.80 -1.75 -4.87
C VAL A 127 6.36 -3.15 -5.28
N GLU A 128 5.78 -3.90 -4.36
CA GLU A 128 5.18 -5.19 -4.64
C GLU A 128 3.66 -5.10 -4.62
N THR A 129 3.03 -5.77 -5.55
CA THR A 129 1.56 -5.92 -5.60
C THR A 129 1.20 -7.24 -6.26
N GLY A 130 -0.02 -7.70 -6.08
CA GLY A 130 -0.47 -8.95 -6.68
C GLY A 130 -0.63 -8.87 -8.20
N GLY A 131 -0.50 -10.02 -8.85
CA GLY A 131 -0.79 -10.20 -10.28
C GLY A 131 -2.25 -10.49 -10.59
N ASP A 132 -3.11 -10.63 -9.57
CA ASP A 132 -4.53 -10.92 -9.70
C ASP A 132 -5.35 -9.69 -10.13
N PRO A 133 -6.59 -9.89 -10.60
CA PRO A 133 -7.43 -8.78 -11.08
C PRO A 133 -7.71 -7.69 -10.05
N GLY A 134 -7.76 -8.02 -8.75
CA GLY A 134 -8.02 -7.05 -7.68
C GLY A 134 -6.90 -6.02 -7.51
N HIS A 135 -5.69 -6.33 -7.97
CA HIS A 135 -4.53 -5.43 -7.93
C HIS A 135 -4.28 -4.70 -9.26
N ALA A 136 -5.14 -4.85 -10.26
CA ALA A 136 -4.93 -4.25 -11.58
C ALA A 136 -4.81 -2.72 -11.53
N ALA A 137 -5.62 -2.06 -10.71
CA ALA A 137 -5.58 -0.60 -10.54
C ALA A 137 -4.25 -0.13 -9.92
N ALA A 138 -3.71 -0.89 -8.95
CA ALA A 138 -2.41 -0.62 -8.36
C ALA A 138 -1.28 -0.77 -9.40
N ARG A 139 -1.26 -1.87 -10.15
CA ARG A 139 -0.29 -2.08 -11.24
C ARG A 139 -0.32 -0.95 -12.25
N TYR A 140 -1.52 -0.54 -12.68
CA TYR A 140 -1.69 0.58 -13.61
C TYR A 140 -1.09 1.88 -13.04
N THR A 141 -1.34 2.18 -11.76
CA THR A 141 -0.79 3.37 -11.10
C THR A 141 0.74 3.35 -11.09
N TYR A 142 1.35 2.21 -10.75
CA TYR A 142 2.81 2.11 -10.69
C TYR A 142 3.45 2.21 -12.07
N GLU A 143 2.92 1.55 -13.07
CA GLU A 143 3.39 1.64 -14.44
C GLU A 143 3.26 3.06 -15.00
N LYS A 144 2.18 3.75 -14.69
CA LYS A 144 1.95 5.14 -15.10
C LYS A 144 3.00 6.10 -14.54
N VAL A 145 3.48 5.89 -13.33
CA VAL A 145 4.54 6.72 -12.73
C VAL A 145 5.95 6.22 -13.03
N GLY A 146 6.10 5.24 -13.92
CA GLY A 146 7.38 4.81 -14.48
C GLY A 146 8.02 3.59 -13.83
N PHE A 147 7.33 2.84 -12.97
CA PHE A 147 7.82 1.54 -12.52
C PHE A 147 7.83 0.53 -13.66
N GLU A 148 8.87 -0.27 -13.71
CA GLU A 148 9.01 -1.38 -14.65
C GLU A 148 8.74 -2.71 -13.92
N LEU A 149 7.98 -3.59 -14.56
CA LEU A 149 7.62 -4.88 -13.98
C LEU A 149 8.84 -5.82 -13.93
N TRP A 150 9.15 -6.30 -12.73
CA TRP A 150 10.00 -7.46 -12.56
C TRP A 150 9.13 -8.72 -12.64
N PRO A 151 9.24 -9.55 -13.68
CA PRO A 151 8.43 -10.76 -13.80
C PRO A 151 8.74 -11.74 -12.69
N VAL A 152 7.73 -12.09 -11.90
CA VAL A 152 7.85 -13.08 -10.83
C VAL A 152 6.65 -14.02 -10.86
N ALA A 153 6.90 -15.31 -10.57
CA ALA A 153 5.87 -16.28 -10.33
C ALA A 153 6.04 -16.86 -8.93
N ARG A 154 4.94 -16.97 -8.18
CA ARG A 154 4.91 -17.49 -6.82
C ARG A 154 3.89 -18.61 -6.74
N TYR A 155 4.32 -19.77 -6.26
CA TYR A 155 3.48 -20.96 -6.15
C TYR A 155 3.40 -21.43 -4.71
N PHE A 156 2.21 -21.86 -4.30
CA PHE A 156 1.97 -22.51 -3.01
C PHE A 156 1.38 -23.88 -3.23
N LYS A 157 1.70 -24.80 -2.32
CA LYS A 157 1.09 -26.14 -2.28
C LYS A 157 0.78 -26.50 -0.83
N LYS A 158 -0.46 -26.94 -0.59
CA LYS A 158 -0.81 -27.56 0.69
C LYS A 158 -0.09 -28.91 0.80
N LEU A 159 0.51 -29.18 1.96
CA LEU A 159 1.14 -30.46 2.30
C LEU A 159 0.20 -31.39 3.03
#